data_0d5987e8e360f5eda2522ae5c7db5c60
#
_entry.id   0d5987e8e360f5eda2522ae5c7db5c60
#
_cell.length_a   1.000
_cell.length_b   1.000
_cell.length_c   1.000
_cell.angle_alpha   90.00
_cell.angle_beta   90.00
_cell.angle_gamma   90.00
#
_symmetry.space_group_name_H-M   'P 1'
#
loop_
_entity.id
_entity.type
_entity.pdbx_description
1 polymer ?
#
loop_
_entity_poly.entity_id
_entity_poly.type
_entity_poly.pdbx_seq_one_letter_code
_entity_poly.pdbx_strand_id
1 'polypeptide(L)'
;MDDTLPQSVANHGSPPILHLYTFVPSVIVGKYQDIESALKLDRCKARGIEFNRRSTGGGTVIMGPEIIALGLGIQVDWPGLERGGVGGVFESLSRVFIRALDALGVPSLFQPKNDIQVSGKKIAGLSAAAETGKSLLFHTSFLVDFDVELMTDIMNTPLVKLSDKGYNCFSQRMTTVREEL
;
A
#
# COMPACT_ATOMS: atom_id res chain seq x y z
N MET A 1 -8.89 -1.31 12.80
CA MET A 1 -10.04 -1.94 12.13
C MET A 1 -9.60 -3.10 11.26
N ASP A 2 -8.70 -2.92 10.31
CA ASP A 2 -8.26 -4.00 9.40
C ASP A 2 -7.62 -5.19 10.13
N ASP A 3 -6.96 -4.97 11.26
CA ASP A 3 -6.38 -6.06 12.07
C ASP A 3 -7.42 -7.07 12.59
N THR A 4 -8.70 -6.69 12.64
CA THR A 4 -9.78 -7.61 13.04
C THR A 4 -10.26 -8.50 11.91
N LEU A 5 -9.98 -8.16 10.64
CA LEU A 5 -10.42 -8.93 9.47
C LEU A 5 -9.83 -10.36 9.47
N PRO A 6 -8.50 -10.53 9.56
CA PRO A 6 -7.92 -11.87 9.60
C PRO A 6 -8.28 -12.63 10.89
N GLN A 7 -8.49 -11.93 12.01
CA GLN A 7 -8.94 -12.56 13.26
C GLN A 7 -10.34 -13.15 13.11
N SER A 8 -11.26 -12.43 12.47
CA SER A 8 -12.62 -12.93 12.19
C SER A 8 -12.58 -14.18 11.30
N VAL A 9 -11.74 -14.17 10.27
CA VAL A 9 -11.54 -15.31 9.37
C VAL A 9 -10.96 -16.52 10.14
N ALA A 10 -9.94 -16.32 10.98
CA ALA A 10 -9.26 -17.40 11.69
C ALA A 10 -10.08 -17.99 12.84
N ASN A 11 -10.79 -17.14 13.60
CA ASN A 11 -11.41 -17.53 14.87
C ASN A 11 -12.90 -17.84 14.74
N HIS A 12 -13.57 -17.24 13.75
CA HIS A 12 -15.02 -17.40 13.56
C HIS A 12 -15.39 -18.10 12.25
N GLY A 13 -14.38 -18.54 11.45
CA GLY A 13 -14.63 -19.20 10.17
C GLY A 13 -15.34 -18.31 9.14
N SER A 14 -15.20 -16.98 9.28
CA SER A 14 -15.78 -16.04 8.32
C SER A 14 -15.19 -16.27 6.92
N PRO A 15 -15.98 -16.08 5.85
CA PRO A 15 -15.42 -16.01 4.51
C PRO A 15 -14.39 -14.85 4.41
N PRO A 16 -13.62 -14.76 3.34
CA PRO A 16 -12.75 -13.60 3.10
C PRO A 16 -13.53 -12.29 3.24
N ILE A 17 -12.95 -11.35 3.97
CA ILE A 17 -13.58 -10.05 4.25
C ILE A 17 -12.78 -8.97 3.56
N LEU A 18 -13.42 -8.28 2.61
CA LEU A 18 -12.86 -7.15 1.89
C LEU A 18 -13.40 -5.84 2.47
N HIS A 19 -12.51 -4.92 2.80
CA HIS A 19 -12.82 -3.58 3.27
C HIS A 19 -12.19 -2.55 2.33
N LEU A 20 -13.01 -1.69 1.74
CA LEU A 20 -12.60 -0.56 0.89
C LEU A 20 -12.89 0.74 1.62
N TYR A 21 -11.93 1.66 1.64
CA TYR A 21 -12.05 2.91 2.38
C TYR A 21 -11.07 3.97 1.86
N THR A 22 -11.32 5.22 2.25
CA THR A 22 -10.40 6.34 2.09
C THR A 22 -10.03 6.90 3.46
N PHE A 23 -9.09 7.81 3.50
CA PHE A 23 -8.65 8.48 4.72
C PHE A 23 -8.91 9.99 4.66
N VAL A 24 -9.01 10.63 5.81
CA VAL A 24 -8.65 12.04 5.90
C VAL A 24 -7.14 12.18 5.63
N PRO A 25 -6.65 13.36 5.21
CA PRO A 25 -5.22 13.56 4.97
C PRO A 25 -4.39 13.14 6.19
N SER A 26 -3.57 12.11 6.02
CA SER A 26 -2.82 11.46 7.11
C SER A 26 -1.61 10.70 6.58
N VAL A 27 -0.75 10.25 7.49
CA VAL A 27 0.40 9.41 7.16
C VAL A 27 0.32 8.08 7.92
N ILE A 28 0.53 6.99 7.22
CA ILE A 28 0.61 5.66 7.82
C ILE A 28 2.03 5.14 7.74
N VAL A 29 2.66 4.99 8.91
CA VAL A 29 4.03 4.50 9.05
C VAL A 29 4.02 2.96 9.12
N GLY A 30 4.96 2.32 8.45
CA GLY A 30 5.10 0.86 8.49
C GLY A 30 5.51 0.35 9.88
N LYS A 31 5.13 -0.90 10.20
CA LYS A 31 5.32 -1.53 11.52
C LYS A 31 6.71 -1.33 12.13
N TYR A 32 7.74 -1.42 11.31
CA TYR A 32 9.14 -1.44 11.76
C TYR A 32 9.87 -0.13 11.49
N GLN A 33 9.18 0.90 10.99
CA GLN A 33 9.82 2.19 10.72
C GLN A 33 9.89 3.05 11.97
N ASP A 34 11.00 3.76 12.13
CA ASP A 34 11.10 4.85 13.06
C ASP A 34 10.39 6.10 12.52
N ILE A 35 9.55 6.71 13.35
CA ILE A 35 8.68 7.82 12.94
C ILE A 35 9.50 9.09 12.68
N GLU A 36 10.44 9.42 13.56
CA GLU A 36 11.25 10.64 13.45
C GLU A 36 12.21 10.57 12.25
N SER A 37 12.68 9.35 11.94
CA SER A 37 13.48 9.12 10.73
C SER A 37 12.63 9.16 9.44
N ALA A 38 11.33 8.87 9.53
CA ALA A 38 10.44 8.80 8.38
C ALA A 38 9.77 10.14 8.06
N LEU A 39 9.49 10.96 9.07
CA LEU A 39 8.65 12.15 8.96
C LEU A 39 9.33 13.40 9.53
N LYS A 40 9.06 14.52 8.90
CA LYS A 40 9.32 15.88 9.43
C LYS A 40 8.15 16.28 10.32
N LEU A 41 8.18 15.92 11.60
CA LEU A 41 7.05 16.06 12.52
C LEU A 41 6.52 17.48 12.63
N ASP A 42 7.41 18.48 12.62
CA ASP A 42 7.02 19.90 12.64
C ASP A 42 6.21 20.30 11.40
N ARG A 43 6.57 19.75 10.22
CA ARG A 43 5.83 19.94 8.98
C ARG A 43 4.48 19.27 9.01
N CYS A 44 4.41 18.02 9.49
CA CYS A 44 3.14 17.33 9.69
C CYS A 44 2.21 18.16 10.57
N LYS A 45 2.70 18.66 11.71
CA LYS A 45 1.92 19.51 12.62
C LYS A 45 1.46 20.83 11.96
N ALA A 46 2.34 21.50 11.23
CA ALA A 46 2.03 22.76 10.54
C ALA A 46 0.97 22.59 9.45
N ARG A 47 0.89 21.39 8.83
CA ARG A 47 -0.09 21.02 7.80
C ARG A 47 -1.35 20.38 8.37
N GLY A 48 -1.45 20.18 9.68
CA GLY A 48 -2.57 19.44 10.29
C GLY A 48 -2.65 17.97 9.87
N ILE A 49 -1.51 17.37 9.48
CA ILE A 49 -1.43 15.98 9.06
C ILE A 49 -1.19 15.09 10.26
N GLU A 50 -2.14 14.22 10.56
CA GLU A 50 -2.00 13.21 11.59
C GLU A 50 -1.21 12.00 11.06
N PHE A 51 -0.61 11.24 11.95
CA PHE A 51 0.09 10.00 11.58
C PHE A 51 -0.24 8.84 12.53
N ASN A 52 -0.21 7.65 11.98
CA ASN A 52 -0.43 6.41 12.72
C ASN A 52 0.48 5.30 12.19
N ARG A 53 0.55 4.19 12.92
CA ARG A 53 1.34 3.01 12.56
C ARG A 53 0.43 1.87 12.17
N ARG A 54 0.70 1.21 11.02
CA ARG A 54 0.00 -0.02 10.65
C ARG A 54 0.70 -1.27 11.21
N SER A 55 -0.04 -2.34 11.32
CA SER A 55 0.43 -3.67 11.78
C SER A 55 1.30 -4.39 10.73
N THR A 56 1.18 -4.03 9.45
CA THR A 56 1.95 -4.62 8.37
C THR A 56 3.27 -3.90 8.13
N GLY A 57 4.25 -4.58 7.55
CA GLY A 57 5.55 -4.02 7.18
C GLY A 57 5.48 -3.05 5.99
N GLY A 58 6.65 -2.63 5.52
CA GLY A 58 6.81 -1.73 4.39
C GLY A 58 7.13 -0.29 4.78
N GLY A 59 7.15 0.61 3.78
CA GLY A 59 7.49 2.02 3.92
C GLY A 59 6.36 2.88 4.49
N THR A 60 6.67 4.15 4.73
CA THR A 60 5.68 5.18 5.07
C THR A 60 4.88 5.53 3.82
N VAL A 61 3.58 5.70 3.98
CA VAL A 61 2.64 6.09 2.92
C VAL A 61 1.80 7.27 3.37
N ILE A 62 1.52 8.18 2.44
CA ILE A 62 0.53 9.24 2.63
C ILE A 62 -0.81 8.68 2.21
N MET A 63 -1.85 9.03 2.96
CA MET A 63 -3.22 8.65 2.72
C MET A 63 -4.09 9.91 2.68
N GLY A 64 -5.16 9.83 1.93
CA GLY A 64 -6.10 10.93 1.77
C GLY A 64 -7.37 10.49 1.04
N PRO A 65 -8.30 11.42 0.77
CA PRO A 65 -9.55 11.11 0.07
C PRO A 65 -9.34 10.62 -1.38
N GLU A 66 -8.21 10.99 -1.99
CA GLU A 66 -7.84 10.63 -3.37
C GLU A 66 -7.03 9.32 -3.44
N ILE A 67 -6.94 8.59 -2.35
CA ILE A 67 -6.25 7.30 -2.28
C ILE A 67 -7.23 6.25 -1.79
N ILE A 68 -7.52 5.27 -2.64
CA ILE A 68 -8.37 4.14 -2.25
C ILE A 68 -7.52 3.10 -1.55
N ALA A 69 -7.83 2.87 -0.29
CA ALA A 69 -7.23 1.80 0.51
C ALA A 69 -8.12 0.55 0.51
N LEU A 70 -7.46 -0.59 0.58
CA LEU A 70 -8.12 -1.89 0.65
C LEU A 70 -7.44 -2.74 1.71
N GLY A 71 -8.25 -3.29 2.62
CA GLY A 71 -7.87 -4.34 3.56
C GLY A 71 -8.60 -5.64 3.22
N LEU A 72 -7.88 -6.75 3.18
CA LEU A 72 -8.43 -8.08 2.94
C LEU A 72 -7.97 -9.05 4.04
N GLY A 73 -8.92 -9.59 4.79
CA GLY A 73 -8.71 -10.75 5.66
C GLY A 73 -9.05 -12.03 4.90
N ILE A 74 -8.12 -12.98 4.83
CA ILE A 74 -8.29 -14.21 4.04
C ILE A 74 -7.52 -15.37 4.69
N GLN A 75 -7.98 -16.62 4.50
CA GLN A 75 -7.25 -17.82 4.91
C GLN A 75 -5.95 -17.95 4.12
N VAL A 76 -4.89 -18.44 4.76
CA VAL A 76 -3.59 -18.65 4.09
C VAL A 76 -3.61 -19.73 3.00
N ASP A 77 -4.58 -20.64 3.08
CA ASP A 77 -4.80 -21.76 2.14
C ASP A 77 -5.99 -21.52 1.19
N TRP A 78 -6.43 -20.26 1.06
CA TRP A 78 -7.54 -19.91 0.18
C TRP A 78 -7.25 -20.35 -1.26
N PRO A 79 -8.21 -21.02 -1.95
CA PRO A 79 -8.06 -21.42 -3.32
C PRO A 79 -7.71 -20.25 -4.24
N GLY A 80 -6.61 -20.36 -5.00
CA GLY A 80 -6.13 -19.31 -5.89
C GLY A 80 -5.01 -18.44 -5.31
N LEU A 81 -4.65 -18.61 -4.02
CA LEU A 81 -3.40 -18.07 -3.52
C LEU A 81 -2.24 -19.00 -3.86
N GLU A 82 -1.22 -18.46 -4.50
CA GLU A 82 -0.01 -19.24 -4.82
C GLU A 82 0.79 -19.55 -3.56
N ARG A 83 1.31 -20.77 -3.51
CA ARG A 83 2.27 -21.18 -2.48
C ARG A 83 3.61 -20.48 -2.74
N GLY A 84 4.23 -19.98 -1.70
CA GLY A 84 5.51 -19.23 -1.84
C GLY A 84 5.63 -18.08 -0.83
N GLY A 85 4.89 -18.17 0.26
CA GLY A 85 4.87 -17.15 1.31
C GLY A 85 4.27 -15.84 0.82
N VAL A 86 4.76 -14.72 1.38
CA VAL A 86 4.24 -13.38 1.09
C VAL A 86 4.36 -13.02 -0.40
N GLY A 87 5.40 -13.49 -1.08
CA GLY A 87 5.60 -13.25 -2.52
C GLY A 87 4.49 -13.85 -3.38
N GLY A 88 4.11 -15.11 -3.14
CA GLY A 88 3.02 -15.76 -3.84
C GLY A 88 1.66 -15.10 -3.58
N VAL A 89 1.44 -14.62 -2.35
CA VAL A 89 0.24 -13.83 -2.01
C VAL A 89 0.18 -12.53 -2.83
N PHE A 90 1.29 -11.80 -2.91
CA PHE A 90 1.36 -10.57 -3.69
C PHE A 90 1.12 -10.82 -5.17
N GLU A 91 1.73 -11.85 -5.73
CA GLU A 91 1.54 -12.20 -7.13
C GLU A 91 0.09 -12.59 -7.43
N SER A 92 -0.53 -13.44 -6.60
CA SER A 92 -1.90 -13.88 -6.77
C SER A 92 -2.90 -12.72 -6.69
N LEU A 93 -2.79 -11.89 -5.67
CA LEU A 93 -3.73 -10.80 -5.44
C LEU A 93 -3.50 -9.63 -6.40
N SER A 94 -2.25 -9.36 -6.80
CA SER A 94 -1.97 -8.30 -7.78
C SER A 94 -2.68 -8.52 -9.12
N ARG A 95 -2.88 -9.77 -9.56
CA ARG A 95 -3.60 -10.09 -10.79
C ARG A 95 -5.05 -9.57 -10.79
N VAL A 96 -5.70 -9.59 -9.61
CA VAL A 96 -7.07 -9.05 -9.47
C VAL A 96 -7.07 -7.55 -9.70
N PHE A 97 -6.11 -6.86 -9.09
CA PHE A 97 -6.01 -5.39 -9.19
C PHE A 97 -5.54 -4.93 -10.57
N ILE A 98 -4.63 -5.68 -11.20
CA ILE A 98 -4.20 -5.44 -12.59
C ILE A 98 -5.41 -5.52 -13.53
N ARG A 99 -6.25 -6.56 -13.40
CA ARG A 99 -7.48 -6.68 -14.20
C ARG A 99 -8.44 -5.52 -13.97
N ALA A 100 -8.55 -5.02 -12.74
CA ALA A 100 -9.40 -3.88 -12.43
C ALA A 100 -8.87 -2.59 -13.09
N LEU A 101 -7.56 -2.36 -13.07
CA LEU A 101 -6.91 -1.24 -13.75
C LEU A 101 -7.01 -1.37 -15.28
N ASP A 102 -6.81 -2.55 -15.85
CA ASP A 102 -6.97 -2.83 -17.27
C ASP A 102 -8.40 -2.52 -17.75
N ALA A 103 -9.41 -2.87 -16.94
CA ALA A 103 -10.82 -2.57 -17.25
C ALA A 103 -11.12 -1.06 -17.27
N LEU A 104 -10.29 -0.25 -16.61
CA LEU A 104 -10.33 1.21 -16.66
C LEU A 104 -9.48 1.80 -17.80
N GLY A 105 -8.76 0.96 -18.57
CA GLY A 105 -7.86 1.42 -19.63
C GLY A 105 -6.45 1.76 -19.14
N VAL A 106 -6.09 1.35 -17.92
CA VAL A 106 -4.77 1.58 -17.30
C VAL A 106 -3.97 0.28 -17.31
N PRO A 107 -3.19 -0.02 -18.37
CA PRO A 107 -2.41 -1.25 -18.47
C PRO A 107 -1.28 -1.25 -17.44
N SER A 108 -1.32 -2.22 -16.54
CA SER A 108 -0.40 -2.29 -15.42
C SER A 108 0.22 -3.68 -15.26
N LEU A 109 1.27 -3.78 -14.47
CA LEU A 109 1.94 -5.04 -14.17
C LEU A 109 2.41 -5.11 -12.72
N PHE A 110 2.53 -6.33 -12.22
CA PHE A 110 3.15 -6.57 -10.92
C PHE A 110 4.67 -6.46 -11.03
N GLN A 111 5.25 -5.61 -10.21
CA GLN A 111 6.70 -5.50 -10.05
C GLN A 111 7.09 -6.14 -8.72
N PRO A 112 7.84 -7.26 -8.73
CA PRO A 112 8.40 -7.81 -7.51
C PRO A 112 9.26 -6.74 -6.80
N LYS A 113 9.02 -6.57 -5.63
CA LYS A 113 8.74 -7.07 -4.31
C LYS A 113 7.25 -6.89 -3.93
N ASN A 114 6.65 -5.71 -4.18
CA ASN A 114 5.33 -5.36 -3.65
C ASN A 114 4.71 -4.11 -4.35
N ASP A 115 5.00 -3.87 -5.61
CA ASP A 115 4.45 -2.72 -6.35
C ASP A 115 3.61 -3.19 -7.54
N ILE A 116 2.55 -2.45 -7.86
CA ILE A 116 1.90 -2.46 -9.17
C ILE A 116 2.37 -1.20 -9.90
N GLN A 117 2.77 -1.35 -11.16
CA GLN A 117 3.37 -0.29 -11.96
C GLN A 117 2.70 -0.14 -13.31
N VAL A 118 2.70 1.10 -13.82
CA VAL A 118 2.38 1.49 -15.18
C VAL A 118 3.61 2.15 -15.76
N SER A 119 4.12 1.66 -16.88
CA SER A 119 5.30 2.21 -17.57
C SER A 119 6.52 2.42 -16.64
N GLY A 120 6.71 1.54 -15.66
CA GLY A 120 7.81 1.61 -14.69
C GLY A 120 7.57 2.54 -13.49
N LYS A 121 6.43 3.24 -13.44
CA LYS A 121 6.03 4.07 -12.30
C LYS A 121 5.03 3.33 -11.40
N LYS A 122 5.18 3.48 -10.10
CA LYS A 122 4.29 2.87 -9.11
C LYS A 122 2.92 3.55 -9.09
N ILE A 123 1.85 2.74 -9.18
CA ILE A 123 0.46 3.18 -9.05
C ILE A 123 -0.20 2.60 -7.78
N ALA A 124 0.29 1.46 -7.29
CA ALA A 124 -0.19 0.86 -6.05
C ALA A 124 0.94 0.15 -5.30
N GLY A 125 0.80 0.06 -3.99
CA GLY A 125 1.71 -0.68 -3.10
C GLY A 125 1.01 -1.76 -2.32
N LEU A 126 1.64 -2.94 -2.22
CA LEU A 126 1.10 -4.10 -1.54
C LEU A 126 1.81 -4.32 -0.20
N SER A 127 1.07 -4.76 0.80
CA SER A 127 1.61 -5.15 2.10
C SER A 127 0.80 -6.31 2.67
N ALA A 128 1.44 -7.25 3.35
CA ALA A 128 0.75 -8.35 4.00
C ALA A 128 1.43 -8.73 5.32
N ALA A 129 0.65 -9.28 6.23
CA ALA A 129 1.12 -9.90 7.46
C ALA A 129 0.31 -11.17 7.73
N ALA A 130 1.00 -12.24 8.09
CA ALA A 130 0.34 -13.44 8.60
C ALA A 130 -0.19 -13.15 10.02
N GLU A 131 -1.43 -13.58 10.26
CA GLU A 131 -2.07 -13.55 11.56
C GLU A 131 -2.37 -14.97 12.00
N THR A 132 -1.94 -15.38 13.19
CA THR A 132 -2.21 -16.71 13.80
C THR A 132 -1.84 -17.96 12.97
N GLY A 133 -1.16 -17.82 11.84
CA GLY A 133 -0.76 -18.92 10.95
C GLY A 133 -1.90 -19.54 10.12
N LYS A 134 -3.16 -19.09 10.30
CA LYS A 134 -4.34 -19.59 9.58
C LYS A 134 -4.94 -18.55 8.63
N SER A 135 -4.70 -17.29 8.89
CA SER A 135 -5.19 -16.17 8.09
C SER A 135 -4.09 -15.15 7.88
N LEU A 136 -4.30 -14.29 6.92
CA LEU A 136 -3.43 -13.16 6.63
C LEU A 136 -4.25 -11.89 6.46
N LEU A 137 -3.64 -10.78 6.80
CA LEU A 137 -4.07 -9.45 6.43
C LEU A 137 -3.27 -9.02 5.21
N PHE A 138 -3.96 -8.63 4.15
CA PHE A 138 -3.39 -7.99 2.99
C PHE A 138 -3.90 -6.56 2.87
N HIS A 139 -3.00 -5.64 2.60
CA HIS A 139 -3.31 -4.24 2.34
C HIS A 139 -2.80 -3.81 0.97
N THR A 140 -3.56 -2.98 0.30
CA THR A 140 -3.08 -2.21 -0.85
C THR A 140 -3.68 -0.81 -0.84
N SER A 141 -3.01 0.12 -1.50
CA SER A 141 -3.53 1.46 -1.74
C SER A 141 -3.27 1.85 -3.18
N PHE A 142 -4.31 2.38 -3.84
CA PHE A 142 -4.25 2.88 -5.21
C PHE A 142 -4.16 4.39 -5.19
N LEU A 143 -3.20 4.92 -5.90
CA LEU A 143 -3.02 6.35 -6.13
C LEU A 143 -4.01 6.78 -7.22
N VAL A 144 -5.23 7.18 -6.84
CA VAL A 144 -6.20 7.75 -7.78
C VAL A 144 -5.75 9.14 -8.20
N ASP A 145 -5.36 9.93 -7.22
CA ASP A 145 -4.61 11.17 -7.38
C ASP A 145 -3.60 11.29 -6.22
N PHE A 146 -2.58 12.15 -6.36
CA PHE A 146 -1.53 12.19 -5.36
C PHE A 146 -0.78 13.51 -5.33
N ASP A 147 -0.72 14.12 -4.15
CA ASP A 147 0.04 15.36 -3.91
C ASP A 147 1.50 15.04 -3.61
N VAL A 148 2.35 15.11 -4.64
CA VAL A 148 3.80 14.92 -4.54
C VAL A 148 4.46 16.02 -3.71
N GLU A 149 3.95 17.25 -3.75
CA GLU A 149 4.49 18.38 -2.99
C GLU A 149 4.30 18.17 -1.50
N LEU A 150 3.10 17.76 -1.10
CA LEU A 150 2.80 17.38 0.29
C LEU A 150 3.75 16.29 0.76
N MET A 151 3.94 15.23 -0.05
CA MET A 151 4.84 14.13 0.30
C MET A 151 6.27 14.61 0.54
N THR A 152 6.81 15.42 -0.34
CA THR A 152 8.19 15.93 -0.21
C THR A 152 8.36 16.92 0.95
N ASP A 153 7.29 17.63 1.29
CA ASP A 153 7.29 18.58 2.43
C ASP A 153 7.31 17.84 3.77
N ILE A 154 6.55 16.75 3.93
CA ILE A 154 6.35 16.08 5.23
C ILE A 154 7.21 14.83 5.45
N MET A 155 7.73 14.19 4.40
CA MET A 155 8.52 12.96 4.53
C MET A 155 10.03 13.23 4.53
N ASN A 156 10.74 12.54 5.44
CA ASN A 156 12.18 12.39 5.39
C ASN A 156 12.53 11.26 4.42
N THR A 157 12.79 11.59 3.16
CA THR A 157 13.21 10.55 2.21
C THR A 157 14.71 10.58 2.03
N PRO A 158 15.41 9.51 2.35
CA PRO A 158 16.84 9.41 2.05
C PRO A 158 17.07 9.54 0.55
N LEU A 159 17.84 10.53 0.12
CA LEU A 159 18.25 10.74 -1.27
C LEU A 159 18.85 9.48 -1.89
N VAL A 160 19.54 8.66 -1.09
CA VAL A 160 20.08 7.36 -1.46
C VAL A 160 19.03 6.41 -2.03
N LYS A 161 17.78 6.41 -1.49
CA LYS A 161 16.72 5.54 -2.02
C LYS A 161 16.19 5.96 -3.38
N LEU A 162 16.44 7.19 -3.79
CA LEU A 162 16.10 7.69 -5.12
C LEU A 162 17.24 7.42 -6.12
N SER A 163 18.49 7.68 -5.71
CA SER A 163 19.66 7.52 -6.55
C SER A 163 19.94 6.06 -6.92
N ASP A 164 19.76 5.12 -5.99
CA ASP A 164 19.97 3.68 -6.23
C ASP A 164 19.07 3.08 -7.31
N LYS A 165 17.99 3.78 -7.68
CA LYS A 165 17.04 3.36 -8.71
C LYS A 165 17.06 4.24 -9.96
N GLY A 166 18.01 5.18 -10.06
CA GLY A 166 18.14 6.09 -11.21
C GLY A 166 17.07 7.18 -11.30
N TYR A 167 16.32 7.43 -10.21
CA TYR A 167 15.29 8.48 -10.18
C TYR A 167 15.84 9.76 -9.52
N ASN A 168 15.58 10.90 -10.15
CA ASN A 168 15.98 12.21 -9.63
C ASN A 168 14.95 12.84 -8.70
N CYS A 169 13.68 12.38 -8.77
CA CYS A 169 12.59 12.85 -7.91
C CYS A 169 11.47 11.78 -7.77
N PHE A 170 10.57 11.99 -6.82
CA PHE A 170 9.44 11.09 -6.58
C PHE A 170 8.44 11.03 -7.73
N SER A 171 8.21 12.16 -8.43
CA SER A 171 7.30 12.22 -9.57
C SER A 171 7.73 11.31 -10.73
N GLN A 172 9.03 11.01 -10.84
CA GLN A 172 9.54 10.05 -11.83
C GLN A 172 9.28 8.59 -11.43
N ARG A 173 8.96 8.35 -10.15
CA ARG A 173 8.81 7.01 -9.58
C ARG A 173 7.36 6.58 -9.40
N MET A 174 6.43 7.52 -9.37
CA MET A 174 5.02 7.30 -9.07
C MET A 174 4.16 7.87 -10.18
N THR A 175 2.98 7.29 -10.34
CA THR A 175 1.92 7.80 -11.21
C THR A 175 0.59 7.59 -10.52
N THR A 176 -0.47 8.18 -11.04
CA THR A 176 -1.83 8.07 -10.52
C THR A 176 -2.77 7.54 -11.60
N VAL A 177 -3.92 7.02 -11.17
CA VAL A 177 -4.97 6.62 -12.12
C VAL A 177 -5.40 7.82 -12.97
N ARG A 178 -5.47 9.01 -12.37
CA ARG A 178 -5.84 10.26 -13.08
C ARG A 178 -4.82 10.65 -14.16
N GLU A 179 -3.54 10.42 -13.94
CA GLU A 179 -2.50 10.72 -14.94
C GLU A 179 -2.48 9.72 -16.10
N GLU A 180 -2.97 8.50 -15.88
CA GLU A 180 -2.94 7.41 -16.86
C GLU A 180 -4.24 7.29 -17.69
N LEU A 181 -5.31 8.00 -17.29
CA LEU A 181 -6.59 8.10 -18.02
C LEU A 181 -6.63 9.33 -18.93
#